data_c9e4a949267960233b73df6f60e7c1e9
#
_entry.id   c9e4a949267960233b73df6f60e7c1e9
#
_cell.length_a   1.000
_cell.length_b   1.000
_cell.length_c   1.000
_cell.angle_alpha   90.00
_cell.angle_beta   90.00
_cell.angle_gamma   90.00
#
_symmetry.space_group_name_H-M   'P 1'
#
loop_
_entity.id
_entity.type
_entity.pdbx_description
1 polymer ?
#
loop_
_entity_poly.entity_id
_entity_poly.type
_entity_poly.pdbx_seq_one_letter_code
_entity_poly.pdbx_strand_id
1 'polypeptide(L)'
;NAPYPKPREGEDAINMLYGFGAEAREVLAFTLIRGSAVLAILILGGIFSVILYNGIGAISIEFLTEPHRNLGQEGGIATCIEGTMWLVLGAMLVSAPLGIGAGIYLNEYSRSHTLNRLITISISCLNGVPSVVYGLFGLAFLVSTVGISLLAGSVILGLMNLPTIILTTQEALKSVPDSLREGSVALGATKWQ
;
A
#
# COMPACT_ATOMS: atom_id res chain seq x y z
N ASN A 1 15.70 -11.69 57.25
CA ASN A 1 15.85 -10.29 56.75
C ASN A 1 17.34 -10.02 56.55
N ALA A 2 17.86 -10.29 55.36
CA ALA A 2 19.19 -9.85 54.98
C ALA A 2 19.10 -8.41 54.46
N PRO A 3 19.95 -7.48 54.93
CA PRO A 3 19.92 -6.10 54.46
C PRO A 3 20.41 -6.04 53.03
N TYR A 4 19.68 -5.30 52.19
CA TYR A 4 20.05 -4.99 50.80
C TYR A 4 21.48 -4.38 50.78
N PRO A 5 22.37 -4.86 49.91
CA PRO A 5 23.71 -4.28 49.81
C PRO A 5 23.60 -2.81 49.34
N LYS A 6 24.24 -1.91 50.09
CA LYS A 6 24.35 -0.50 49.68
C LYS A 6 25.07 -0.40 48.32
N PRO A 7 24.53 0.38 47.37
CA PRO A 7 25.21 0.62 46.10
C PRO A 7 26.59 1.26 46.37
N ARG A 8 27.61 0.81 45.64
CA ARG A 8 28.97 1.35 45.73
C ARG A 8 28.99 2.72 45.06
N GLU A 9 29.58 3.73 45.72
CA GLU A 9 29.66 5.11 45.21
C GLU A 9 30.22 5.23 43.76
N GLY A 10 30.93 4.22 43.23
CA GLY A 10 31.38 4.17 41.86
C GLY A 10 30.34 3.74 40.84
N GLU A 11 29.31 2.97 41.21
CA GLU A 11 28.26 2.52 40.30
C GLU A 11 27.29 3.65 39.93
N ASP A 12 27.02 4.54 40.90
CA ASP A 12 26.13 5.69 40.69
C ASP A 12 26.78 6.72 39.75
N ALA A 13 28.10 6.95 39.83
CA ALA A 13 28.83 7.81 38.94
C ALA A 13 28.91 7.26 37.50
N ILE A 14 29.08 5.96 37.35
CA ILE A 14 29.09 5.27 36.04
C ILE A 14 27.68 5.31 35.42
N ASN A 15 26.62 5.02 36.18
CA ASN A 15 25.25 5.08 35.72
C ASN A 15 24.83 6.51 35.33
N MET A 16 25.31 7.52 36.05
CA MET A 16 25.07 8.93 35.72
C MET A 16 25.77 9.36 34.41
N LEU A 17 27.00 8.90 34.17
CA LEU A 17 27.74 9.18 32.93
C LEU A 17 27.09 8.46 31.70
N TYR A 18 26.64 7.22 31.89
CA TYR A 18 25.91 6.48 30.85
C TYR A 18 24.54 7.09 30.59
N GLY A 19 23.82 7.57 31.60
CA GLY A 19 22.55 8.26 31.48
C GLY A 19 22.68 9.58 30.69
N PHE A 20 23.67 10.42 31.02
CA PHE A 20 23.91 11.68 30.32
C PHE A 20 24.26 11.49 28.83
N GLY A 21 25.04 10.46 28.50
CA GLY A 21 25.35 10.08 27.12
C GLY A 21 24.14 9.56 26.34
N ALA A 22 23.25 8.82 27.01
CA ALA A 22 22.02 8.28 26.42
C ALA A 22 21.01 9.41 26.10
N GLU A 23 20.76 10.30 27.06
CA GLU A 23 19.85 11.44 26.88
C GLU A 23 20.33 12.39 25.76
N ALA A 24 21.62 12.71 25.71
CA ALA A 24 22.18 13.55 24.64
C ALA A 24 22.03 12.91 23.24
N ARG A 25 22.23 11.59 23.15
CA ARG A 25 22.04 10.84 21.89
C ARG A 25 20.59 10.78 21.48
N GLU A 26 19.68 10.63 22.45
CA GLU A 26 18.24 10.61 22.22
C GLU A 26 17.75 11.98 21.72
N VAL A 27 18.13 13.07 22.38
CA VAL A 27 17.81 14.44 21.94
C VAL A 27 18.37 14.72 20.55
N LEU A 28 19.61 14.31 20.28
CA LEU A 28 20.21 14.46 18.95
C LEU A 28 19.42 13.67 17.88
N ALA A 29 19.07 12.41 18.17
CA ALA A 29 18.29 11.57 17.27
C ALA A 29 16.92 12.18 16.96
N PHE A 30 16.19 12.63 17.99
CA PHE A 30 14.90 13.29 17.80
C PHE A 30 15.01 14.60 17.03
N THR A 31 16.07 15.37 17.27
CA THR A 31 16.31 16.64 16.54
C THR A 31 16.61 16.37 15.06
N LEU A 32 17.42 15.36 14.76
CA LEU A 32 17.71 14.95 13.39
C LEU A 32 16.46 14.42 12.67
N ILE A 33 15.65 13.58 13.35
CA ILE A 33 14.39 13.06 12.79
C ILE A 33 13.40 14.20 12.52
N ARG A 34 13.22 15.12 13.46
CA ARG A 34 12.36 16.29 13.26
C ARG A 34 12.87 17.21 12.18
N GLY A 35 14.19 17.47 12.17
CA GLY A 35 14.84 18.28 11.15
C GLY A 35 14.67 17.70 9.75
N SER A 36 14.87 16.38 9.58
CA SER A 36 14.66 15.71 8.29
C SER A 36 13.19 15.73 7.85
N ALA A 37 12.25 15.58 8.79
CA ALA A 37 10.83 15.68 8.49
C ALA A 37 10.42 17.08 8.03
N VAL A 38 10.90 18.14 8.73
CA VAL A 38 10.66 19.53 8.33
C VAL A 38 11.28 19.81 6.96
N LEU A 39 12.51 19.37 6.72
CA LEU A 39 13.17 19.52 5.43
C LEU A 39 12.39 18.84 4.30
N ALA A 40 11.92 17.61 4.51
CA ALA A 40 11.11 16.90 3.54
C ALA A 40 9.80 17.65 3.22
N ILE A 41 9.12 18.20 4.25
CA ILE A 41 7.89 18.99 4.07
C ILE A 41 8.19 20.28 3.29
N LEU A 42 9.31 20.96 3.57
CA LEU A 42 9.69 22.17 2.85
C LEU A 42 10.01 21.90 1.37
N ILE A 43 10.77 20.83 1.09
CA ILE A 43 11.07 20.43 -0.29
C ILE A 43 9.77 20.08 -1.03
N LEU A 44 8.93 19.24 -0.43
CA LEU A 44 7.66 18.83 -1.04
C LEU A 44 6.73 20.03 -1.23
N GLY A 45 6.61 20.90 -0.23
CA GLY A 45 5.83 22.13 -0.30
C GLY A 45 6.34 23.09 -1.38
N GLY A 46 7.68 23.21 -1.52
CA GLY A 46 8.31 23.99 -2.58
C GLY A 46 7.95 23.46 -3.98
N ILE A 47 8.09 22.15 -4.20
CA ILE A 47 7.72 21.50 -5.47
C ILE A 47 6.23 21.72 -5.77
N PHE A 48 5.37 21.49 -4.78
CA PHE A 48 3.93 21.68 -4.92
C PHE A 48 3.56 23.13 -5.26
N SER A 49 4.21 24.10 -4.60
CA SER A 49 3.99 25.52 -4.85
C SER A 49 4.38 25.93 -6.28
N VAL A 50 5.50 25.41 -6.79
CA VAL A 50 5.93 25.66 -8.18
C VAL A 50 4.93 25.08 -9.18
N ILE A 51 4.49 23.83 -8.94
CA ILE A 51 3.49 23.18 -9.82
C ILE A 51 2.17 23.96 -9.81
N LEU A 52 1.67 24.34 -8.62
CA LEU A 52 0.43 25.10 -8.51
C LEU A 52 0.55 26.49 -9.15
N TYR A 53 1.61 27.21 -8.88
CA TYR A 53 1.81 28.55 -9.43
C TYR A 53 1.83 28.54 -10.97
N ASN A 54 2.47 27.58 -11.59
CA ASN A 54 2.54 27.47 -13.05
C ASN A 54 1.30 26.79 -13.67
N GLY A 55 0.61 25.91 -12.91
CA GLY A 55 -0.47 25.09 -13.45
C GLY A 55 -1.87 25.64 -13.23
N ILE A 56 -2.08 26.45 -12.19
CA ILE A 56 -3.43 26.89 -11.81
C ILE A 56 -4.13 27.71 -12.89
N GLY A 57 -3.36 28.52 -13.65
CA GLY A 57 -3.88 29.33 -14.76
C GLY A 57 -4.28 28.51 -15.99
N ALA A 58 -3.81 27.26 -16.12
CA ALA A 58 -4.17 26.37 -17.22
C ALA A 58 -5.45 25.56 -16.96
N ILE A 59 -5.92 25.52 -15.71
CA ILE A 59 -7.12 24.76 -15.33
C ILE A 59 -8.36 25.56 -15.73
N SER A 60 -9.03 25.11 -16.78
CA SER A 60 -10.31 25.64 -17.26
C SER A 60 -11.30 24.50 -17.46
N ILE A 61 -12.58 24.82 -17.60
CA ILE A 61 -13.60 23.81 -17.92
C ILE A 61 -13.30 23.21 -19.31
N GLU A 62 -12.84 24.02 -20.23
CA GLU A 62 -12.44 23.61 -21.57
C GLU A 62 -11.28 22.59 -21.51
N PHE A 63 -10.25 22.87 -20.68
CA PHE A 63 -9.13 21.94 -20.45
C PHE A 63 -9.57 20.58 -19.88
N LEU A 64 -10.61 20.54 -19.06
CA LEU A 64 -11.13 19.30 -18.48
C LEU A 64 -12.02 18.51 -19.45
N THR A 65 -12.70 19.20 -20.38
CA THR A 65 -13.73 18.60 -21.24
C THR A 65 -13.30 18.37 -22.69
N GLU A 66 -12.23 19.02 -23.12
CA GLU A 66 -11.71 18.80 -24.48
C GLU A 66 -10.75 17.60 -24.57
N PRO A 67 -10.79 16.85 -25.69
CA PRO A 67 -9.79 15.84 -25.96
C PRO A 67 -8.44 16.48 -26.28
N HIS A 68 -7.36 15.75 -26.01
CA HIS A 68 -6.02 16.18 -26.36
C HIS A 68 -5.84 16.21 -27.89
N ARG A 69 -5.12 17.23 -28.38
CA ARG A 69 -4.76 17.41 -29.82
C ARG A 69 -3.23 17.54 -29.93
N ASN A 70 -2.70 17.31 -31.10
CA ASN A 70 -1.27 17.48 -31.42
C ASN A 70 -0.33 16.79 -30.38
N LEU A 71 -0.57 15.48 -30.08
CA LEU A 71 0.22 14.71 -29.12
C LEU A 71 0.24 15.31 -27.69
N GLY A 72 -0.83 16.01 -27.31
CA GLY A 72 -0.96 16.60 -25.96
C GLY A 72 -0.39 18.03 -25.84
N GLN A 73 0.02 18.66 -26.95
CA GLN A 73 0.47 20.06 -26.92
C GLN A 73 -0.70 21.05 -26.92
N GLU A 74 -1.88 20.63 -27.39
CA GLU A 74 -3.10 21.42 -27.45
C GLU A 74 -4.30 20.61 -26.97
N GLY A 75 -5.38 21.30 -26.61
CA GLY A 75 -6.60 20.71 -26.12
C GLY A 75 -6.55 20.45 -24.61
N GLY A 76 -7.30 19.45 -24.15
CA GLY A 76 -7.49 19.15 -22.74
C GLY A 76 -7.13 17.71 -22.38
N ILE A 77 -7.59 17.31 -21.20
CA ILE A 77 -7.29 15.99 -20.59
C ILE A 77 -8.50 15.05 -20.54
N ALA A 78 -9.62 15.39 -21.18
CA ALA A 78 -10.86 14.60 -21.14
C ALA A 78 -10.62 13.11 -21.48
N THR A 79 -9.89 12.84 -22.57
CA THR A 79 -9.56 11.46 -22.99
C THR A 79 -8.71 10.71 -21.93
N CYS A 80 -7.81 11.42 -21.22
CA CYS A 80 -7.00 10.82 -20.16
C CYS A 80 -7.87 10.49 -18.95
N ILE A 81 -8.82 11.33 -18.58
CA ILE A 81 -9.77 11.10 -17.49
C ILE A 81 -10.64 9.88 -17.83
N GLU A 82 -11.25 9.88 -19.00
CA GLU A 82 -12.10 8.78 -19.47
C GLU A 82 -11.33 7.45 -19.55
N GLY A 83 -10.15 7.47 -20.15
CA GLY A 83 -9.28 6.29 -20.23
C GLY A 83 -8.88 5.75 -18.87
N THR A 84 -8.56 6.63 -17.93
CA THR A 84 -8.25 6.23 -16.54
C THR A 84 -9.45 5.59 -15.86
N MET A 85 -10.64 6.14 -16.02
CA MET A 85 -11.87 5.56 -15.44
C MET A 85 -12.11 4.15 -15.98
N TRP A 86 -12.03 3.95 -17.29
CA TRP A 86 -12.22 2.64 -17.90
C TRP A 86 -11.15 1.63 -17.49
N LEU A 87 -9.87 2.05 -17.41
CA LEU A 87 -8.78 1.19 -16.94
C LEU A 87 -8.97 0.75 -15.49
N VAL A 88 -9.33 1.69 -14.62
CA VAL A 88 -9.55 1.38 -13.18
C VAL A 88 -10.76 0.47 -13.02
N LEU A 89 -11.88 0.77 -13.66
CA LEU A 89 -13.08 -0.07 -13.60
C LEU A 89 -12.79 -1.49 -14.13
N GLY A 90 -12.12 -1.60 -15.26
CA GLY A 90 -11.73 -2.89 -15.82
C GLY A 90 -10.78 -3.67 -14.91
N ALA A 91 -9.77 -3.00 -14.34
CA ALA A 91 -8.85 -3.62 -13.41
C ALA A 91 -9.56 -4.11 -12.13
N MET A 92 -10.50 -3.31 -11.58
CA MET A 92 -11.27 -3.71 -10.41
C MET A 92 -12.23 -4.87 -10.71
N LEU A 93 -12.86 -4.90 -11.87
CA LEU A 93 -13.72 -6.01 -12.27
C LEU A 93 -12.95 -7.34 -12.34
N VAL A 94 -11.68 -7.30 -12.66
CA VAL A 94 -10.82 -8.49 -12.65
C VAL A 94 -10.29 -8.80 -11.26
N SER A 95 -9.69 -7.82 -10.60
CA SER A 95 -8.93 -8.04 -9.37
C SER A 95 -9.78 -8.15 -8.11
N ALA A 96 -10.89 -7.39 -7.99
CA ALA A 96 -11.68 -7.39 -6.77
C ALA A 96 -12.38 -8.74 -6.52
N PRO A 97 -13.16 -9.33 -7.47
CA PRO A 97 -13.83 -10.59 -7.20
C PRO A 97 -12.83 -11.74 -6.95
N LEU A 98 -11.76 -11.81 -7.73
CA LEU A 98 -10.74 -12.83 -7.57
C LEU A 98 -9.95 -12.65 -6.28
N GLY A 99 -9.52 -11.41 -5.97
CA GLY A 99 -8.73 -11.11 -4.79
C GLY A 99 -9.51 -11.27 -3.48
N ILE A 100 -10.74 -10.78 -3.43
CA ILE A 100 -11.62 -10.94 -2.25
C ILE A 100 -11.95 -12.43 -2.07
N GLY A 101 -12.35 -13.14 -3.13
CA GLY A 101 -12.66 -14.56 -3.06
C GLY A 101 -11.46 -15.39 -2.59
N ALA A 102 -10.26 -15.12 -3.11
CA ALA A 102 -9.05 -15.80 -2.68
C ALA A 102 -8.69 -15.46 -1.22
N GLY A 103 -8.81 -14.20 -0.81
CA GLY A 103 -8.57 -13.76 0.56
C GLY A 103 -9.49 -14.44 1.57
N ILE A 104 -10.79 -14.51 1.26
CA ILE A 104 -11.79 -15.22 2.08
C ILE A 104 -11.45 -16.71 2.14
N TYR A 105 -11.17 -17.33 1.00
CA TYR A 105 -10.84 -18.76 0.95
C TYR A 105 -9.63 -19.09 1.82
N LEU A 106 -8.57 -18.32 1.68
CA LEU A 106 -7.34 -18.54 2.44
C LEU A 106 -7.51 -18.30 3.95
N ASN A 107 -8.39 -17.39 4.36
CA ASN A 107 -8.61 -17.09 5.77
C ASN A 107 -9.61 -18.05 6.43
N GLU A 108 -10.74 -18.37 5.77
CA GLU A 108 -11.86 -19.07 6.38
C GLU A 108 -11.93 -20.57 6.05
N TYR A 109 -11.44 -20.96 4.86
CA TYR A 109 -11.65 -22.33 4.35
C TYR A 109 -10.38 -23.18 4.29
N SER A 110 -9.21 -22.56 4.22
CA SER A 110 -7.96 -23.30 4.13
C SER A 110 -7.65 -24.05 5.42
N ARG A 111 -7.67 -25.39 5.37
CA ARG A 111 -7.39 -26.26 6.54
C ARG A 111 -5.91 -26.53 6.77
N SER A 112 -5.07 -26.39 5.74
CA SER A 112 -3.64 -26.68 5.82
C SER A 112 -2.87 -25.43 6.16
N HIS A 113 -2.42 -25.31 7.41
CA HIS A 113 -1.62 -24.18 7.87
C HIS A 113 -0.34 -23.97 7.05
N THR A 114 0.34 -25.07 6.66
CA THR A 114 1.59 -25.01 5.87
C THR A 114 1.34 -24.52 4.45
N LEU A 115 0.30 -25.04 3.79
CA LEU A 115 -0.06 -24.62 2.44
C LEU A 115 -0.51 -23.17 2.40
N ASN A 116 -1.33 -22.76 3.37
CA ASN A 116 -1.80 -21.39 3.49
C ASN A 116 -0.64 -20.41 3.69
N ARG A 117 0.31 -20.77 4.56
CA ARG A 117 1.53 -19.96 4.78
C ARG A 117 2.36 -19.85 3.51
N LEU A 118 2.56 -20.95 2.77
CA LEU A 118 3.32 -20.94 1.53
C LEU A 118 2.67 -20.05 0.48
N ILE A 119 1.34 -20.16 0.29
CA ILE A 119 0.58 -19.31 -0.66
C ILE A 119 0.68 -17.84 -0.25
N THR A 120 0.48 -17.52 1.04
CA THR A 120 0.57 -16.13 1.52
C THR A 120 1.96 -15.52 1.32
N ILE A 121 3.03 -16.30 1.56
CA ILE A 121 4.40 -15.86 1.27
C ILE A 121 4.59 -15.61 -0.22
N SER A 122 4.09 -16.50 -1.08
CA SER A 122 4.17 -16.33 -2.55
C SER A 122 3.44 -15.06 -3.02
N ILE A 123 2.24 -14.79 -2.47
CA ILE A 123 1.48 -13.57 -2.75
C ILE A 123 2.25 -12.33 -2.27
N SER A 124 2.87 -12.38 -1.09
CA SER A 124 3.69 -11.29 -0.57
C SER A 124 4.93 -11.03 -1.44
N CYS A 125 5.54 -12.08 -1.97
CA CYS A 125 6.65 -11.95 -2.94
C CYS A 125 6.17 -11.28 -4.24
N LEU A 126 5.00 -11.66 -4.76
CA LEU A 126 4.41 -11.03 -5.95
C LEU A 126 4.10 -9.54 -5.70
N ASN A 127 3.64 -9.20 -4.50
CA ASN A 127 3.39 -7.79 -4.13
C ASN A 127 4.68 -6.95 -4.08
N GLY A 128 5.83 -7.57 -3.91
CA GLY A 128 7.15 -6.92 -3.95
C GLY A 128 7.73 -6.77 -5.37
N VAL A 129 7.11 -7.33 -6.40
CA VAL A 129 7.59 -7.24 -7.78
C VAL A 129 7.37 -5.81 -8.31
N PRO A 130 8.43 -5.15 -8.87
CA PRO A 130 8.28 -3.82 -9.47
C PRO A 130 7.22 -3.80 -10.56
N SER A 131 6.39 -2.75 -10.59
CA SER A 131 5.30 -2.59 -11.58
C SER A 131 5.76 -2.66 -13.04
N VAL A 132 7.00 -2.24 -13.30
CA VAL A 132 7.64 -2.33 -14.64
C VAL A 132 7.69 -3.77 -15.14
N VAL A 133 7.92 -4.76 -14.25
CA VAL A 133 7.96 -6.18 -14.62
C VAL A 133 6.58 -6.64 -15.11
N TYR A 134 5.51 -6.25 -14.40
CA TYR A 134 4.14 -6.53 -14.85
C TYR A 134 3.84 -5.88 -16.20
N GLY A 135 4.30 -4.64 -16.41
CA GLY A 135 4.13 -3.93 -17.69
C GLY A 135 4.86 -4.63 -18.83
N LEU A 136 6.12 -5.06 -18.62
CA LEU A 136 6.89 -5.80 -19.63
C LEU A 136 6.29 -7.17 -19.94
N PHE A 137 5.84 -7.89 -18.91
CA PHE A 137 5.13 -9.16 -19.08
C PHE A 137 3.84 -8.96 -19.89
N GLY A 138 3.06 -7.94 -19.54
CA GLY A 138 1.84 -7.61 -20.26
C GLY A 138 2.09 -7.22 -21.71
N LEU A 139 3.16 -6.45 -21.95
CA LEU A 139 3.57 -6.10 -23.31
C LEU A 139 3.94 -7.35 -24.13
N ALA A 140 4.73 -8.26 -23.55
CA ALA A 140 5.22 -9.44 -24.24
C ALA A 140 4.11 -10.46 -24.54
N PHE A 141 3.16 -10.65 -23.63
CA PHE A 141 2.14 -11.70 -23.74
C PHE A 141 0.76 -11.20 -24.12
N LEU A 142 0.23 -10.19 -23.45
CA LEU A 142 -1.14 -9.70 -23.69
C LEU A 142 -1.21 -8.81 -24.91
N VAL A 143 -0.29 -7.85 -25.02
CA VAL A 143 -0.30 -6.93 -26.17
C VAL A 143 0.05 -7.64 -27.48
N SER A 144 0.92 -8.66 -27.44
CA SER A 144 1.23 -9.47 -28.62
C SER A 144 0.04 -10.29 -29.14
N THR A 145 -0.93 -10.62 -28.27
CA THR A 145 -2.09 -11.44 -28.64
C THR A 145 -3.35 -10.60 -28.90
N VAL A 146 -3.62 -9.61 -28.07
CA VAL A 146 -4.87 -8.81 -28.09
C VAL A 146 -4.63 -7.40 -28.68
N GLY A 147 -3.38 -7.02 -28.88
CA GLY A 147 -3.00 -5.67 -29.26
C GLY A 147 -3.00 -4.67 -28.09
N ILE A 148 -2.57 -3.43 -28.38
CA ILE A 148 -2.65 -2.33 -27.42
C ILE A 148 -4.12 -1.96 -27.25
N SER A 149 -4.69 -2.28 -26.09
CA SER A 149 -6.11 -2.06 -25.81
C SER A 149 -6.36 -1.76 -24.34
N LEU A 150 -7.49 -1.12 -24.04
CA LEU A 150 -7.98 -0.93 -22.68
C LEU A 150 -8.14 -2.25 -21.94
N LEU A 151 -8.54 -3.30 -22.63
CA LEU A 151 -8.71 -4.62 -22.06
C LEU A 151 -7.37 -5.20 -21.59
N ALA A 152 -6.33 -5.16 -22.44
CA ALA A 152 -4.99 -5.61 -22.08
C ALA A 152 -4.45 -4.82 -20.87
N GLY A 153 -4.57 -3.50 -20.87
CA GLY A 153 -4.18 -2.63 -19.77
C GLY A 153 -4.92 -2.95 -18.47
N SER A 154 -6.23 -3.14 -18.55
CA SER A 154 -7.09 -3.48 -17.39
C SER A 154 -6.71 -4.82 -16.76
N VAL A 155 -6.45 -5.85 -17.58
CA VAL A 155 -6.02 -7.17 -17.09
C VAL A 155 -4.66 -7.10 -16.41
N ILE A 156 -3.68 -6.41 -17.02
CA ILE A 156 -2.35 -6.24 -16.42
C ILE A 156 -2.43 -5.50 -15.08
N LEU A 157 -3.17 -4.41 -15.05
CA LEU A 157 -3.38 -3.60 -13.85
C LEU A 157 -4.14 -4.40 -12.77
N GLY A 158 -5.12 -5.21 -13.17
CA GLY A 158 -5.84 -6.11 -12.30
C GLY A 158 -4.95 -7.19 -11.68
N LEU A 159 -4.08 -7.83 -12.48
CA LEU A 159 -3.12 -8.81 -12.00
C LEU A 159 -2.11 -8.20 -11.03
N MET A 160 -1.65 -6.98 -11.31
CA MET A 160 -0.73 -6.25 -10.43
C MET A 160 -1.36 -5.93 -9.07
N ASN A 161 -2.66 -5.58 -9.04
CA ASN A 161 -3.36 -5.25 -7.80
C ASN A 161 -3.87 -6.48 -7.02
N LEU A 162 -3.94 -7.63 -7.66
CA LEU A 162 -4.51 -8.84 -7.09
C LEU A 162 -3.83 -9.27 -5.77
N PRO A 163 -2.49 -9.31 -5.64
CA PRO A 163 -1.82 -9.61 -4.38
C PRO A 163 -2.22 -8.68 -3.24
N THR A 164 -2.30 -7.39 -3.51
CA THR A 164 -2.68 -6.36 -2.51
C THR A 164 -4.10 -6.61 -2.00
N ILE A 165 -5.05 -6.86 -2.90
CA ILE A 165 -6.45 -7.12 -2.52
C ILE A 165 -6.57 -8.41 -1.69
N ILE A 166 -5.83 -9.46 -2.04
CA ILE A 166 -5.83 -10.71 -1.26
C ILE A 166 -5.33 -10.45 0.17
N LEU A 167 -4.18 -9.80 0.30
CA LEU A 167 -3.57 -9.54 1.61
C LEU A 167 -4.43 -8.63 2.48
N THR A 168 -4.94 -7.53 1.93
CA THR A 168 -5.81 -6.61 2.67
C THR A 168 -7.13 -7.28 3.07
N THR A 169 -7.69 -8.16 2.24
CA THR A 169 -8.88 -8.96 2.59
C THR A 169 -8.58 -9.91 3.74
N GLN A 170 -7.44 -10.60 3.73
CA GLN A 170 -7.02 -11.45 4.84
C GLN A 170 -6.82 -10.65 6.14
N GLU A 171 -6.19 -9.48 6.07
CA GLU A 171 -5.98 -8.61 7.23
C GLU A 171 -7.31 -8.11 7.80
N ALA A 172 -8.23 -7.69 6.94
CA ALA A 172 -9.56 -7.26 7.35
C ALA A 172 -10.33 -8.39 8.05
N LEU A 173 -10.27 -9.62 7.53
CA LEU A 173 -10.91 -10.77 8.16
C LEU A 173 -10.26 -11.16 9.49
N LYS A 174 -8.93 -11.05 9.62
CA LYS A 174 -8.20 -11.31 10.87
C LYS A 174 -8.44 -10.25 11.94
N SER A 175 -8.89 -9.06 11.59
CA SER A 175 -9.22 -8.00 12.55
C SER A 175 -10.49 -8.28 13.36
N VAL A 176 -11.32 -9.22 12.90
CA VAL A 176 -12.54 -9.65 13.63
C VAL A 176 -12.15 -10.60 14.76
N PRO A 177 -12.46 -10.27 16.04
CA PRO A 177 -12.15 -11.11 17.18
C PRO A 177 -12.78 -12.51 17.09
N ASP A 178 -12.02 -13.55 17.48
CA ASP A 178 -12.50 -14.93 17.42
C ASP A 178 -13.73 -15.17 18.31
N SER A 179 -13.87 -14.41 19.41
CA SER A 179 -15.05 -14.47 20.30
C SER A 179 -16.38 -14.16 19.58
N LEU A 180 -16.36 -13.24 18.58
CA LEU A 180 -17.54 -12.94 17.77
C LEU A 180 -17.87 -14.11 16.81
N ARG A 181 -16.83 -14.73 16.26
CA ARG A 181 -16.98 -15.91 15.37
C ARG A 181 -17.54 -17.11 16.13
N GLU A 182 -16.98 -17.40 17.32
CA GLU A 182 -17.46 -18.47 18.19
C GLU A 182 -18.89 -18.21 18.66
N GLY A 183 -19.23 -16.96 19.01
CA GLY A 183 -20.58 -16.57 19.38
C GLY A 183 -21.60 -16.80 18.26
N SER A 184 -21.28 -16.48 17.01
CA SER A 184 -22.15 -16.71 15.89
C SER A 184 -22.39 -18.20 15.60
N VAL A 185 -21.34 -19.01 15.69
CA VAL A 185 -21.43 -20.47 15.52
C VAL A 185 -22.25 -21.10 16.65
N ALA A 186 -22.10 -20.63 17.88
CA ALA A 186 -22.88 -21.09 19.05
C ALA A 186 -24.39 -20.82 18.88
N LEU A 187 -24.76 -19.77 18.14
CA LEU A 187 -26.15 -19.45 17.76
C LEU A 187 -26.65 -20.22 16.54
N GLY A 188 -25.83 -21.14 16.00
CA GLY A 188 -26.21 -22.00 14.87
C GLY A 188 -25.97 -21.36 13.48
N ALA A 189 -25.24 -20.24 13.40
CA ALA A 189 -24.90 -19.63 12.14
C ALA A 189 -23.94 -20.51 11.33
N THR A 190 -24.11 -20.51 10.01
CA THR A 190 -23.15 -21.14 9.09
C THR A 190 -22.00 -20.17 8.81
N LYS A 191 -20.90 -20.66 8.22
CA LYS A 191 -19.74 -19.82 7.85
C LYS A 191 -20.06 -18.69 6.85
N TRP A 192 -21.23 -18.71 6.23
CA TRP A 192 -21.68 -17.69 5.28
C TRP A 192 -22.68 -16.69 5.88
N GLN A 193 -23.17 -16.97 7.05
CA GLN A 193 -24.02 -16.09 7.87
C GLN A 193 -23.23 -15.32 8.90
#